data_5c645c3d1a140de192ae40b1fb4630fb
#
_entry.id   5c645c3d1a140de192ae40b1fb4630fb
#
_cell.length_a   1.000
_cell.length_b   1.000
_cell.length_c   1.000
_cell.angle_alpha   90.00
_cell.angle_beta   90.00
_cell.angle_gamma   90.00
#
_symmetry.space_group_name_H-M   'P 1'
#
loop_
_entity.id
_entity.type
_entity.pdbx_description
1 polymer ?
#
loop_
_entity_poly.entity_id
_entity_poly.type
_entity_poly.pdbx_seq_one_letter_code
_entity_poly.pdbx_strand_id
1 'polypeptide(L)'
;MTITEELSVADQRADLLAKYGLDGQNKATMGRVLGTGSIAEARERADGTMEATVRIKEDECCWEPAILVLPHGGDLELTVINDDKNTHACLLPHNGGPKFLALANHSKGRARITLDGPGYYWYSSPAGNDEGRGLTAAIVVKGEVPPEARLDRPDQPRP
;
A
#
# COMPACT_ATOMS: atom_id res chain seq x y z
N MET A 1 15.94 18.26 15.84
CA MET A 1 15.72 16.99 15.15
C MET A 1 16.56 15.92 15.80
N THR A 2 15.92 14.79 16.08
CA THR A 2 16.64 13.67 16.66
C THR A 2 17.29 12.83 15.55
N ILE A 3 18.35 12.10 15.92
CA ILE A 3 19.02 11.20 14.98
C ILE A 3 18.05 10.16 14.42
N THR A 4 17.04 9.76 15.22
CA THR A 4 16.02 8.80 14.79
C THR A 4 15.20 9.29 13.59
N GLU A 5 15.01 10.58 13.48
CA GLU A 5 14.27 11.15 12.35
C GLU A 5 15.07 11.13 11.07
N GLU A 6 16.37 10.90 11.18
CA GLU A 6 17.27 10.86 10.03
C GLU A 6 17.59 9.45 9.57
N LEU A 7 16.88 8.45 10.10
CA LEU A 7 17.08 7.09 9.64
C LEU A 7 16.86 7.05 8.14
N SER A 8 17.80 6.45 7.44
CA SER A 8 17.73 6.34 6.00
C SER A 8 16.52 5.52 5.57
N VAL A 9 16.09 5.72 4.33
CA VAL A 9 15.04 4.90 3.75
C VAL A 9 15.43 3.42 3.78
N ALA A 10 16.72 3.11 3.62
CA ALA A 10 17.21 1.73 3.71
C ALA A 10 16.96 1.13 5.08
N ASP A 11 17.21 1.90 6.16
CA ASP A 11 16.99 1.43 7.52
C ASP A 11 15.51 1.21 7.80
N GLN A 12 14.66 2.14 7.37
CA GLN A 12 13.21 2.00 7.49
C GLN A 12 12.73 0.76 6.75
N ARG A 13 13.27 0.52 5.57
CA ARG A 13 12.95 -0.64 4.76
C ARG A 13 13.30 -1.94 5.44
N ALA A 14 14.51 -2.01 6.01
CA ALA A 14 14.96 -3.19 6.73
C ALA A 14 14.07 -3.49 7.95
N ASP A 15 13.72 -2.44 8.71
CA ASP A 15 12.84 -2.57 9.86
C ASP A 15 11.46 -3.08 9.47
N LEU A 16 10.90 -2.56 8.39
CA LEU A 16 9.60 -3.01 7.90
C LEU A 16 9.64 -4.46 7.44
N LEU A 17 10.67 -4.83 6.70
CA LEU A 17 10.82 -6.19 6.23
C LEU A 17 10.88 -7.17 7.41
N ALA A 18 11.62 -6.80 8.45
CA ALA A 18 11.70 -7.62 9.65
C ALA A 18 10.40 -7.63 10.45
N LYS A 19 9.81 -6.43 10.63
CA LYS A 19 8.65 -6.27 11.50
C LYS A 19 7.40 -6.95 10.96
N TYR A 20 7.20 -6.92 9.64
CA TYR A 20 6.00 -7.44 9.01
C TYR A 20 6.23 -8.74 8.24
N GLY A 21 7.41 -9.30 8.35
CA GLY A 21 7.73 -10.56 7.66
C GLY A 21 7.72 -10.44 6.15
N LEU A 22 8.01 -9.26 5.63
CA LEU A 22 8.08 -9.06 4.20
C LEU A 22 9.30 -9.77 3.64
N ASP A 23 9.11 -10.40 2.53
CA ASP A 23 10.04 -11.42 2.05
C ASP A 23 11.09 -10.93 1.04
N GLY A 24 12.08 -11.79 0.82
CA GLY A 24 13.14 -11.52 -0.13
C GLY A 24 12.67 -11.44 -1.57
N GLN A 25 11.60 -12.14 -1.90
CA GLN A 25 11.08 -12.16 -3.26
C GLN A 25 10.53 -10.80 -3.68
N ASN A 26 9.99 -10.05 -2.74
CA ASN A 26 9.40 -8.74 -3.00
C ASN A 26 10.27 -7.57 -2.55
N LYS A 27 11.48 -7.83 -2.08
CA LYS A 27 12.36 -6.78 -1.56
C LYS A 27 12.64 -5.68 -2.57
N ALA A 28 12.86 -6.03 -3.82
CA ALA A 28 13.17 -5.03 -4.84
C ALA A 28 11.98 -4.10 -5.09
N THR A 29 10.79 -4.66 -5.19
CA THR A 29 9.56 -3.88 -5.39
C THR A 29 9.25 -3.04 -4.16
N MET A 30 9.35 -3.65 -2.97
CA MET A 30 9.15 -2.92 -1.72
C MET A 30 10.18 -1.81 -1.54
N GLY A 31 11.41 -2.08 -1.91
CA GLY A 31 12.46 -1.07 -1.86
C GLY A 31 12.16 0.14 -2.72
N ARG A 32 11.62 -0.09 -3.90
CA ARG A 32 11.23 0.99 -4.80
C ARG A 32 10.06 1.78 -4.23
N VAL A 33 9.04 1.09 -3.73
CA VAL A 33 7.87 1.73 -3.12
C VAL A 33 8.29 2.58 -1.92
N LEU A 34 9.12 2.03 -1.04
CA LEU A 34 9.64 2.76 0.12
C LEU A 34 10.55 3.91 -0.28
N GLY A 35 11.26 3.78 -1.39
CA GLY A 35 12.14 4.83 -1.88
C GLY A 35 11.42 6.05 -2.42
N THR A 36 10.15 5.90 -2.82
CA THR A 36 9.39 6.98 -3.44
C THR A 36 8.34 7.61 -2.54
N GLY A 37 8.05 7.02 -1.40
CA GLY A 37 6.95 7.52 -0.58
C GLY A 37 7.11 7.27 0.89
N SER A 38 6.08 7.63 1.62
CA SER A 38 6.01 7.56 3.07
C SER A 38 5.23 6.35 3.55
N ILE A 39 5.31 6.11 4.85
CA ILE A 39 4.58 5.05 5.52
C ILE A 39 3.61 5.73 6.48
N ALA A 40 2.37 5.29 6.48
CA ALA A 40 1.37 5.79 7.41
C ALA A 40 0.51 4.65 7.93
N GLU A 41 -0.02 4.83 9.11
CA GLU A 41 -0.90 3.87 9.74
C GLU A 41 -2.35 4.35 9.66
N ALA A 42 -3.27 3.44 9.33
CA ALA A 42 -4.69 3.75 9.32
C ALA A 42 -5.17 4.02 10.75
N ARG A 43 -6.15 4.90 10.88
CA ARG A 43 -6.76 5.23 12.16
C ARG A 43 -7.93 4.29 12.41
N GLU A 44 -8.00 3.76 13.62
CA GLU A 44 -9.11 2.92 14.02
C GLU A 44 -10.18 3.77 14.70
N ARG A 45 -11.43 3.59 14.27
CA ARG A 45 -12.58 4.24 14.90
C ARG A 45 -13.03 3.44 16.11
N ALA A 46 -13.90 4.05 16.92
CA ALA A 46 -14.44 3.39 18.10
C ALA A 46 -15.22 2.11 17.78
N ASP A 47 -15.80 2.02 16.59
CA ASP A 47 -16.56 0.82 16.15
C ASP A 47 -15.67 -0.26 15.56
N GLY A 48 -14.35 -0.06 15.53
CA GLY A 48 -13.40 -1.01 14.96
C GLY A 48 -13.14 -0.85 13.46
N THR A 49 -13.92 -0.06 12.77
CA THR A 49 -13.65 0.26 11.37
C THR A 49 -12.42 1.15 11.27
N MET A 50 -11.55 0.85 10.34
CA MET A 50 -10.36 1.67 10.09
C MET A 50 -10.65 2.70 9.02
N GLU A 51 -9.91 3.79 9.03
CA GLU A 51 -10.01 4.81 8.01
C GLU A 51 -8.64 5.33 7.64
N ALA A 52 -8.48 5.69 6.37
CA ALA A 52 -7.23 6.25 5.86
C ALA A 52 -7.49 7.06 4.59
N THR A 53 -6.53 7.89 4.27
CA THR A 53 -6.53 8.66 3.03
C THR A 53 -5.22 8.41 2.31
N VAL A 54 -5.31 8.11 1.03
CA VAL A 54 -4.15 8.01 0.15
C VAL A 54 -4.34 9.00 -0.99
N ARG A 55 -3.23 9.52 -1.52
CA ARG A 55 -3.32 10.51 -2.59
C ARG A 55 -2.24 10.32 -3.64
N ILE A 56 -2.55 10.80 -4.84
CA ILE A 56 -1.59 10.96 -5.91
C ILE A 56 -1.29 12.45 -5.97
N LYS A 57 -0.04 12.82 -5.70
CA LYS A 57 0.38 14.22 -5.74
C LYS A 57 0.53 14.72 -7.15
N GLU A 58 0.37 16.02 -7.33
CA GLU A 58 0.57 16.68 -8.61
C GLU A 58 1.97 16.44 -9.15
N ASP A 59 2.05 16.04 -10.40
CA ASP A 59 3.30 15.79 -11.15
C ASP A 59 4.17 14.68 -10.56
N GLU A 60 3.66 13.94 -9.59
CA GLU A 60 4.35 12.80 -9.01
C GLU A 60 3.55 11.54 -9.30
N CYS A 61 4.13 10.61 -10.01
CA CYS A 61 3.45 9.36 -10.31
C CYS A 61 3.70 8.35 -9.18
N CYS A 62 3.24 8.68 -7.99
CA CYS A 62 3.40 7.82 -6.82
C CYS A 62 2.27 8.06 -5.82
N TRP A 63 1.99 7.04 -5.02
CA TRP A 63 1.00 7.11 -3.96
C TRP A 63 1.63 7.67 -2.67
N GLU A 64 0.87 8.44 -1.93
CA GLU A 64 1.25 8.88 -0.60
C GLU A 64 0.12 8.59 0.38
N PRO A 65 0.34 7.77 1.41
CA PRO A 65 1.58 7.03 1.68
C PRO A 65 1.81 5.92 0.65
N ALA A 66 3.05 5.54 0.48
CA ALA A 66 3.41 4.42 -0.38
C ALA A 66 3.10 3.08 0.28
N ILE A 67 3.12 3.07 1.61
CA ILE A 67 2.74 1.90 2.41
C ILE A 67 1.76 2.35 3.47
N LEU A 68 0.57 1.76 3.42
CA LEU A 68 -0.47 1.98 4.41
C LEU A 68 -0.52 0.76 5.33
N VAL A 69 -0.38 0.99 6.63
CA VAL A 69 -0.38 -0.09 7.62
C VAL A 69 -1.72 -0.12 8.34
N LEU A 70 -2.36 -1.27 8.32
CA LEU A 70 -3.59 -1.51 9.09
C LEU A 70 -3.25 -2.23 10.39
N PRO A 71 -3.74 -1.74 11.53
CA PRO A 71 -3.46 -2.39 12.82
C PRO A 71 -3.97 -3.81 12.93
N HIS A 72 -5.00 -4.15 12.17
CA HIS A 72 -5.56 -5.51 12.14
C HIS A 72 -6.36 -5.71 10.86
N GLY A 73 -6.79 -6.93 10.59
CA GLY A 73 -7.71 -7.21 9.48
C GLY A 73 -9.10 -6.67 9.76
N GLY A 74 -9.87 -6.44 8.73
CA GLY A 74 -11.23 -5.96 8.84
C GLY A 74 -11.57 -4.91 7.79
N ASP A 75 -12.56 -4.10 8.11
CA ASP A 75 -13.07 -3.08 7.18
C ASP A 75 -12.22 -1.81 7.22
N LEU A 76 -11.92 -1.32 6.04
CA LEU A 76 -11.21 -0.06 5.86
C LEU A 76 -12.06 0.86 4.97
N GLU A 77 -12.33 2.06 5.46
CA GLU A 77 -12.87 3.13 4.62
C GLU A 77 -11.72 3.95 4.10
N LEU A 78 -11.49 3.85 2.81
CA LEU A 78 -10.37 4.51 2.15
C LEU A 78 -10.87 5.66 1.31
N THR A 79 -10.29 6.84 1.55
CA THR A 79 -10.47 8.01 0.69
C THR A 79 -9.26 8.08 -0.23
N VAL A 80 -9.51 8.16 -1.52
CA VAL A 80 -8.45 8.22 -2.53
C VAL A 80 -8.56 9.58 -3.22
N ILE A 81 -7.49 10.36 -3.14
CA ILE A 81 -7.45 11.72 -3.69
C ILE A 81 -6.50 11.75 -4.86
N ASN A 82 -6.99 12.24 -5.98
CA ASN A 82 -6.14 12.54 -7.14
C ASN A 82 -5.93 14.04 -7.22
N ASP A 83 -4.77 14.49 -6.77
CA ASP A 83 -4.38 15.90 -6.85
C ASP A 83 -3.67 16.22 -8.16
N ASP A 84 -3.49 15.23 -9.01
CA ASP A 84 -2.81 15.43 -10.28
C ASP A 84 -3.75 16.00 -11.34
N LYS A 85 -3.16 16.63 -12.32
CA LYS A 85 -3.89 17.16 -13.48
C LYS A 85 -4.31 16.08 -14.46
N ASN A 86 -3.76 14.90 -14.34
CA ASN A 86 -4.09 13.76 -15.21
C ASN A 86 -5.12 12.86 -14.54
N THR A 87 -5.88 12.15 -15.35
CA THR A 87 -6.79 11.13 -14.87
C THR A 87 -6.01 9.88 -14.51
N HIS A 88 -6.34 9.31 -13.37
CA HIS A 88 -5.77 8.06 -12.89
C HIS A 88 -6.90 7.12 -12.49
N ALA A 89 -6.53 5.97 -11.99
CA ALA A 89 -7.47 5.00 -11.46
C ALA A 89 -6.88 4.36 -10.21
N CYS A 90 -7.66 3.57 -9.51
CA CYS A 90 -7.18 2.83 -8.36
C CYS A 90 -7.84 1.47 -8.35
N LEU A 91 -7.04 0.43 -8.42
CA LEU A 91 -7.51 -0.94 -8.28
C LEU A 91 -7.12 -1.40 -6.88
N LEU A 92 -8.13 -1.59 -6.03
CA LEU A 92 -7.94 -1.88 -4.62
C LEU A 92 -8.16 -3.35 -4.32
N PRO A 93 -7.31 -3.96 -3.47
CA PRO A 93 -7.57 -5.31 -3.00
C PRO A 93 -8.81 -5.35 -2.13
N HIS A 94 -9.56 -6.42 -2.21
CA HIS A 94 -10.76 -6.61 -1.42
C HIS A 94 -11.11 -8.09 -1.41
N ASN A 95 -11.52 -8.60 -0.26
CA ASN A 95 -11.99 -9.96 -0.15
C ASN A 95 -13.20 -10.17 -1.07
N GLY A 96 -13.15 -11.20 -1.88
CA GLY A 96 -14.22 -11.47 -2.83
C GLY A 96 -14.03 -10.82 -4.20
N GLY A 97 -12.98 -10.03 -4.37
CA GLY A 97 -12.62 -9.45 -5.66
C GLY A 97 -12.26 -7.97 -5.56
N PRO A 98 -11.36 -7.50 -6.40
CA PRO A 98 -10.87 -6.12 -6.31
C PRO A 98 -11.96 -5.10 -6.60
N LYS A 99 -11.79 -3.90 -6.04
CA LYS A 99 -12.65 -2.75 -6.31
C LYS A 99 -11.88 -1.74 -7.16
N PHE A 100 -12.59 -1.10 -8.05
CA PHE A 100 -12.02 -0.14 -8.99
C PHE A 100 -12.62 1.25 -8.74
N LEU A 101 -11.73 2.26 -8.70
CA LEU A 101 -12.13 3.67 -8.66
C LEU A 101 -11.54 4.40 -9.85
N ALA A 102 -12.39 5.09 -10.60
CA ALA A 102 -11.93 6.02 -11.63
C ALA A 102 -11.74 7.39 -10.97
N LEU A 103 -10.58 7.99 -11.20
CA LEU A 103 -10.20 9.24 -10.55
C LEU A 103 -9.91 10.29 -11.60
N ALA A 104 -10.90 11.12 -11.89
CA ALA A 104 -10.66 12.29 -12.73
C ALA A 104 -9.62 13.20 -12.08
N ASN A 105 -9.01 14.06 -12.87
CA ASN A 105 -8.06 15.04 -12.35
C ASN A 105 -8.72 15.89 -11.25
N HIS A 106 -7.94 16.15 -10.19
CA HIS A 106 -8.38 16.95 -9.04
C HIS A 106 -9.68 16.46 -8.40
N SER A 107 -9.85 15.15 -8.32
CA SER A 107 -11.04 14.54 -7.75
C SER A 107 -10.68 13.62 -6.59
N LYS A 108 -11.70 13.16 -5.88
CA LYS A 108 -11.54 12.15 -4.85
C LYS A 108 -12.65 11.12 -4.95
N GLY A 109 -12.32 9.90 -4.52
CA GLY A 109 -13.27 8.83 -4.43
C GLY A 109 -13.17 8.16 -3.07
N ARG A 110 -14.16 7.35 -2.74
CA ARG A 110 -14.18 6.56 -1.52
C ARG A 110 -14.48 5.11 -1.84
N ALA A 111 -13.85 4.23 -1.12
CA ALA A 111 -14.14 2.82 -1.21
C ALA A 111 -14.09 2.19 0.18
N ARG A 112 -14.97 1.25 0.42
CA ARG A 112 -14.92 0.40 1.61
C ARG A 112 -14.40 -0.95 1.17
N ILE A 113 -13.28 -1.36 1.75
CA ILE A 113 -12.67 -2.65 1.43
C ILE A 113 -12.51 -3.45 2.71
N THR A 114 -12.52 -4.76 2.58
CA THR A 114 -12.32 -5.69 3.67
C THR A 114 -11.13 -6.56 3.37
N LEU A 115 -10.15 -6.57 4.28
CA LEU A 115 -8.96 -7.39 4.18
C LEU A 115 -8.84 -8.19 5.47
N ASP A 116 -9.18 -9.46 5.42
CA ASP A 116 -9.30 -10.27 6.64
C ASP A 116 -7.98 -10.79 7.16
N GLY A 117 -7.10 -11.18 6.26
CA GLY A 117 -5.88 -11.84 6.65
C GLY A 117 -4.69 -10.92 6.84
N PRO A 118 -3.84 -11.19 7.82
CA PRO A 118 -2.57 -10.47 7.93
C PRO A 118 -1.69 -10.77 6.72
N GLY A 119 -0.82 -9.82 6.40
CA GLY A 119 0.03 -9.91 5.23
C GLY A 119 0.07 -8.58 4.50
N TYR A 120 0.46 -8.59 3.23
CA TYR A 120 0.43 -7.36 2.46
C TYR A 120 -0.23 -7.55 1.10
N TYR A 121 -0.85 -6.46 0.66
CA TYR A 121 -1.71 -6.43 -0.52
C TYR A 121 -1.30 -5.25 -1.39
N TRP A 122 -1.14 -5.48 -2.68
CA TRP A 122 -0.77 -4.43 -3.61
C TRP A 122 -2.00 -3.70 -4.12
N TYR A 123 -1.87 -2.40 -4.34
CA TYR A 123 -2.84 -1.63 -5.09
C TYR A 123 -2.10 -0.71 -6.06
N SER A 124 -2.76 -0.34 -7.12
CA SER A 124 -2.11 0.39 -8.21
C SER A 124 -3.12 1.14 -9.05
N SER A 125 -2.60 2.01 -9.92
CA SER A 125 -3.40 2.60 -10.99
C SER A 125 -3.17 1.80 -12.28
N PRO A 126 -4.18 1.10 -12.79
CA PRO A 126 -4.04 0.38 -14.05
C PRO A 126 -4.23 1.27 -15.28
N ALA A 127 -4.42 2.58 -15.11
CA ALA A 127 -4.62 3.50 -16.22
C ALA A 127 -3.32 3.69 -17.00
N GLY A 128 -3.38 3.49 -18.32
CA GLY A 128 -2.23 3.70 -19.18
C GLY A 128 -0.99 2.95 -18.69
N ASN A 129 0.11 3.68 -18.55
CA ASN A 129 1.37 3.13 -18.06
C ASN A 129 1.68 3.54 -16.61
N ASP A 130 0.66 3.90 -15.84
CA ASP A 130 0.83 4.40 -14.47
C ASP A 130 1.61 3.43 -13.57
N GLU A 131 1.30 2.14 -13.64
CA GLU A 131 2.01 1.14 -12.83
C GLU A 131 3.50 1.12 -13.13
N GLY A 132 3.86 1.13 -14.40
CA GLY A 132 5.25 1.14 -14.82
C GLY A 132 5.99 2.40 -14.42
N ARG A 133 5.25 3.49 -14.23
CA ARG A 133 5.81 4.79 -13.81
C ARG A 133 5.91 4.95 -12.30
N GLY A 134 5.34 4.03 -11.53
CA GLY A 134 5.49 4.06 -10.08
C GLY A 134 4.19 4.14 -9.27
N LEU A 135 3.03 4.15 -9.92
CA LEU A 135 1.74 4.19 -9.20
C LEU A 135 1.33 2.81 -8.69
N THR A 136 2.20 2.24 -7.89
CA THR A 136 1.99 0.98 -7.19
C THR A 136 2.32 1.20 -5.72
N ALA A 137 1.50 0.69 -4.83
CA ALA A 137 1.68 0.83 -3.40
C ALA A 137 1.22 -0.43 -2.69
N ALA A 138 1.40 -0.46 -1.37
CA ALA A 138 1.05 -1.63 -0.58
C ALA A 138 0.24 -1.26 0.65
N ILE A 139 -0.68 -2.14 1.00
CA ILE A 139 -1.37 -2.14 2.29
C ILE A 139 -0.82 -3.31 3.09
N VAL A 140 -0.32 -3.03 4.29
CA VAL A 140 0.20 -4.06 5.19
C VAL A 140 -0.78 -4.24 6.33
N VAL A 141 -1.30 -5.44 6.48
CA VAL A 141 -2.19 -5.79 7.60
C VAL A 141 -1.35 -6.50 8.64
N LYS A 142 -1.26 -5.90 9.84
CA LYS A 142 -0.47 -6.47 10.93
C LYS A 142 -1.07 -7.79 11.40
N GLY A 143 -0.20 -8.69 11.86
CA GLY A 143 -0.59 -9.96 12.41
C GLY A 143 0.40 -11.04 12.01
N GLU A 144 0.18 -12.24 12.53
CA GLU A 144 1.02 -13.38 12.18
C GLU A 144 0.51 -13.98 10.87
N VAL A 145 1.39 -14.03 9.89
CA VAL A 145 1.06 -14.58 8.57
C VAL A 145 1.37 -16.08 8.56
N PRO A 146 0.39 -16.94 8.27
CA PRO A 146 0.68 -18.37 8.13
C PRO A 146 1.73 -18.61 7.05
N PRO A 147 2.60 -19.61 7.24
CA PRO A 147 3.65 -19.88 6.24
C PRO A 147 3.14 -20.09 4.83
N GLU A 148 2.00 -20.75 4.67
CA GLU A 148 1.39 -21.00 3.36
C GLU A 148 0.84 -19.75 2.68
N ALA A 149 0.63 -18.68 3.44
CA ALA A 149 0.10 -17.43 2.91
C ALA A 149 1.16 -16.36 2.73
N ARG A 150 2.42 -16.66 3.07
CA ARG A 150 3.49 -15.67 2.93
C ARG A 150 3.84 -15.45 1.48
N LEU A 151 4.21 -14.21 1.18
CA LEU A 151 4.71 -13.87 -0.15
C LEU A 151 6.13 -14.35 -0.37
N ASP A 152 6.87 -14.63 0.71
CA ASP A 152 8.22 -15.17 0.66
C ASP A 152 8.25 -16.69 0.57
N ARG A 153 7.36 -17.24 -0.22
CA ARG A 153 7.41 -18.68 -0.50
C ARG A 153 8.76 -19.05 -1.10
N PRO A 154 9.19 -20.32 -0.90
CA PRO A 154 10.39 -20.78 -1.55
C PRO A 154 10.36 -20.44 -3.03
N ASP A 155 11.54 -20.13 -3.58
CA ASP A 155 11.65 -19.82 -4.99
C ASP A 155 11.08 -20.97 -5.81
N GLN A 156 10.16 -20.61 -6.67
CA GLN A 156 9.60 -21.57 -7.59
C GLN A 156 10.37 -21.51 -8.89
N PRO A 157 10.63 -22.66 -9.52
CA PRO A 157 11.27 -22.64 -10.83
C PRO A 157 10.43 -21.81 -11.77
N ARG A 158 11.05 -20.83 -12.39
CA ARG A 158 10.36 -20.05 -13.40
C ARG A 158 10.42 -20.80 -14.71
N PRO A 159 9.33 -20.75 -15.46
CA PRO A 159 9.35 -21.34 -16.80
C PRO A 159 10.37 -20.67 -17.69
#